data_ba7d6755c2abea512cbb6187903d2acd
#
_entry.id   ba7d6755c2abea512cbb6187903d2acd
#
_cell.length_a   1.000
_cell.length_b   1.000
_cell.length_c   1.000
_cell.angle_alpha   90.00
_cell.angle_beta   90.00
_cell.angle_gamma   90.00
#
_symmetry.space_group_name_H-M   'P 1'
#
loop_
_entity.id
_entity.type
_entity.pdbx_description
1 polymer ?
#
loop_
_entity_poly.entity_id
_entity_poly.type
_entity_poly.pdbx_seq_one_letter_code
_entity_poly.pdbx_strand_id
1 'polypeptide(L)'
;MWGMKVDNVSFTSKINFVDAKTFYSKFRQGLYVDPRDVDEFVCKSNEIFTDEVRTCTAGGVIDFNNSVVGGFHFFDDFDNNQALGRFFKELFEKIQNPQRALIVGGKQLRNSVYSLPNFTEICKGIRERVPKVTVFGEHKFPWSETDIHYSLKDDTWTVHSMYRPYTDYKEHEVLSLDDLYEAYKSVELAEGDSLYINGEQVIF
;
A
#
# COMPACT_ATOMS: atom_id res chain seq x y z
N MET A 1 41.43 -14.08 2.78
CA MET A 1 40.29 -13.16 2.94
C MET A 1 39.28 -13.56 1.87
N TRP A 2 38.29 -14.37 2.23
CA TRP A 2 37.28 -14.87 1.30
C TRP A 2 36.14 -13.84 1.30
N GLY A 3 36.04 -13.10 0.22
CA GLY A 3 34.92 -12.21 0.00
C GLY A 3 33.68 -13.07 -0.33
N MET A 4 32.75 -13.20 0.61
CA MET A 4 31.39 -13.64 0.29
C MET A 4 30.81 -12.64 -0.71
N LYS A 5 30.61 -13.07 -1.97
CA LYS A 5 29.67 -12.42 -2.84
C LYS A 5 28.30 -12.62 -2.18
N VAL A 6 27.75 -11.56 -1.65
CA VAL A 6 26.32 -11.51 -1.37
C VAL A 6 25.67 -11.53 -2.74
N ASP A 7 25.14 -12.68 -3.12
CA ASP A 7 24.26 -12.75 -4.29
C ASP A 7 23.17 -11.70 -4.06
N ASN A 8 23.02 -10.79 -5.00
CA ASN A 8 21.94 -9.82 -5.01
C ASN A 8 20.63 -10.62 -5.16
N VAL A 9 20.07 -11.02 -4.04
CA VAL A 9 18.71 -11.57 -4.01
C VAL A 9 17.80 -10.45 -4.48
N SER A 10 17.33 -10.56 -5.70
CA SER A 10 16.38 -9.62 -6.26
C SER A 10 15.04 -9.90 -5.62
N PHE A 11 14.73 -9.22 -4.53
CA PHE A 11 13.40 -9.25 -3.94
C PHE A 11 12.44 -8.53 -4.89
N THR A 12 11.45 -9.25 -5.39
CA THR A 12 10.41 -8.75 -6.28
C THR A 12 9.07 -9.10 -5.67
N SER A 13 8.19 -8.12 -5.49
CA SER A 13 6.85 -8.39 -4.99
C SER A 13 5.84 -8.52 -6.12
N LYS A 14 4.88 -9.39 -5.93
CA LYS A 14 3.70 -9.50 -6.78
C LYS A 14 2.61 -8.61 -6.23
N ILE A 15 1.98 -7.85 -7.09
CA ILE A 15 0.82 -7.02 -6.76
C ILE A 15 -0.34 -7.53 -7.60
N ASN A 16 -1.31 -8.17 -6.96
CA ASN A 16 -2.42 -8.84 -7.62
C ASN A 16 -3.75 -8.18 -7.27
N PHE A 17 -4.37 -7.53 -8.23
CA PHE A 17 -5.73 -7.03 -8.11
C PHE A 17 -6.72 -8.16 -8.32
N VAL A 18 -7.68 -8.25 -7.40
CA VAL A 18 -8.72 -9.29 -7.40
C VAL A 18 -10.10 -8.70 -7.13
N ASP A 19 -11.13 -9.42 -7.52
CA ASP A 19 -12.50 -9.08 -7.18
C ASP A 19 -12.81 -9.22 -5.68
N ALA A 20 -13.87 -8.56 -5.21
CA ALA A 20 -14.29 -8.56 -3.82
C ALA A 20 -14.53 -9.98 -3.27
N LYS A 21 -15.14 -10.85 -4.06
CA LYS A 21 -15.42 -12.24 -3.63
C LYS A 21 -14.13 -12.99 -3.36
N THR A 22 -13.15 -12.87 -4.24
CA THR A 22 -11.83 -13.49 -4.10
C THR A 22 -11.09 -12.91 -2.89
N PHE A 23 -11.08 -11.59 -2.75
CA PHE A 23 -10.43 -10.91 -1.64
C PHE A 23 -11.02 -11.35 -0.29
N TYR A 24 -12.30 -11.12 -0.08
CA TYR A 24 -12.96 -11.40 1.19
C TYR A 24 -13.15 -12.88 1.51
N SER A 25 -13.10 -13.77 0.52
CA SER A 25 -13.08 -15.21 0.80
C SER A 25 -11.79 -15.66 1.49
N LYS A 26 -10.68 -14.98 1.21
CA LYS A 26 -9.36 -15.30 1.77
C LYS A 26 -9.08 -14.59 3.10
N PHE A 27 -9.50 -13.33 3.24
CA PHE A 27 -8.96 -12.44 4.27
C PHE A 27 -9.97 -12.03 5.35
N ARG A 28 -11.23 -12.46 5.26
CA ARG A 28 -12.25 -12.19 6.28
C ARG A 28 -12.00 -12.85 7.64
N GLN A 29 -11.08 -13.81 7.73
CA GLN A 29 -10.87 -14.60 8.92
C GLN A 29 -9.46 -14.39 9.48
N GLY A 30 -9.33 -13.47 10.40
CA GLY A 30 -8.38 -13.68 11.47
C GLY A 30 -7.12 -12.83 11.55
N LEU A 31 -6.76 -11.97 10.59
CA LEU A 31 -5.58 -11.11 10.71
C LEU A 31 -5.91 -9.67 10.32
N TYR A 32 -6.88 -9.13 11.03
CA TYR A 32 -7.19 -7.72 10.90
C TYR A 32 -6.17 -6.91 11.69
N VAL A 33 -5.31 -6.28 10.96
CA VAL A 33 -4.49 -5.20 11.47
C VAL A 33 -5.29 -3.93 11.23
N ASP A 34 -6.14 -3.58 12.19
CA ASP A 34 -6.77 -2.28 12.21
C ASP A 34 -5.83 -1.30 12.94
N PRO A 35 -5.10 -0.47 12.20
CA PRO A 35 -4.31 0.59 12.83
C PRO A 35 -5.19 1.73 13.39
N ARG A 36 -6.52 1.56 13.40
CA ARG A 36 -7.45 2.44 14.10
C ARG A 36 -7.36 2.34 15.61
N ASP A 37 -6.54 1.45 16.15
CA ASP A 37 -6.17 1.51 17.55
C ASP A 37 -5.32 2.77 17.78
N VAL A 38 -5.90 3.70 18.48
CA VAL A 38 -5.63 5.15 18.51
C VAL A 38 -4.20 5.52 18.94
N ASP A 39 -3.41 4.56 19.37
CA ASP A 39 -2.06 4.77 19.91
C ASP A 39 -0.92 4.26 19.01
N GLU A 40 -1.21 3.42 18.00
CA GLU A 40 -0.20 2.86 17.13
C GLU A 40 -0.49 3.14 15.64
N PHE A 41 0.48 3.73 14.93
CA PHE A 41 0.39 3.96 13.48
C PHE A 41 0.79 2.74 12.66
N VAL A 42 1.57 1.83 13.24
CA VAL A 42 2.21 0.74 12.53
C VAL A 42 2.08 -0.58 13.27
N CYS A 43 1.52 -1.56 12.60
CA CYS A 43 1.51 -2.94 13.08
C CYS A 43 2.66 -3.74 12.48
N LYS A 44 3.33 -4.55 13.28
CA LYS A 44 4.43 -5.41 12.85
C LYS A 44 3.99 -6.88 12.85
N SER A 45 4.04 -7.52 11.67
CA SER A 45 3.63 -8.92 11.49
C SER A 45 4.37 -9.55 10.32
N ASN A 46 4.11 -10.84 10.03
CA ASN A 46 4.48 -11.50 8.77
C ASN A 46 3.34 -11.46 7.74
N GLU A 47 2.18 -10.99 8.14
CA GLU A 47 1.00 -10.83 7.31
C GLU A 47 0.21 -9.63 7.80
N ILE A 48 -0.26 -8.79 6.89
CA ILE A 48 -1.06 -7.59 7.20
C ILE A 48 -2.31 -7.53 6.34
N PHE A 49 -3.34 -6.95 6.89
CA PHE A 49 -4.58 -6.65 6.21
C PHE A 49 -5.06 -5.26 6.64
N THR A 50 -5.53 -4.47 5.70
CA THR A 50 -6.24 -3.22 5.96
C THR A 50 -7.29 -2.99 4.89
N ASP A 51 -8.41 -2.41 5.28
CA ASP A 51 -9.55 -2.14 4.40
C ASP A 51 -9.98 -0.67 4.45
N GLU A 52 -10.93 -0.34 3.60
CA GLU A 52 -11.57 0.98 3.54
C GLU A 52 -10.59 2.16 3.40
N VAL A 53 -9.50 1.95 2.65
CA VAL A 53 -8.59 3.07 2.32
C VAL A 53 -9.29 3.99 1.33
N ARG A 54 -9.90 5.05 1.85
CA ARG A 54 -10.64 6.06 1.06
C ARG A 54 -9.84 7.34 0.92
N THR A 55 -9.76 8.11 1.98
CA THR A 55 -9.02 9.38 2.05
C THR A 55 -7.70 9.22 2.80
N CYS A 56 -7.53 8.08 3.42
CA CYS A 56 -6.34 7.70 4.16
C CYS A 56 -5.16 7.37 3.26
N THR A 57 -4.00 7.20 3.87
CA THR A 57 -2.83 6.60 3.24
C THR A 57 -2.50 5.31 3.95
N ALA A 58 -2.46 4.21 3.21
CA ALA A 58 -2.18 2.91 3.77
C ALA A 58 -1.12 2.14 2.97
N GLY A 59 -0.60 1.07 3.57
CA GLY A 59 0.39 0.23 2.92
C GLY A 59 1.23 -0.58 3.89
N GLY A 60 2.43 -0.90 3.46
CA GLY A 60 3.38 -1.58 4.33
C GLY A 60 4.81 -1.49 3.83
N VAL A 61 5.73 -1.61 4.78
CA VAL A 61 7.17 -1.62 4.57
C VAL A 61 7.73 -2.98 4.98
N ILE A 62 8.48 -3.61 4.10
CA ILE A 62 8.94 -4.99 4.25
C ILE A 62 10.42 -5.01 4.64
N ASP A 63 10.73 -5.78 5.66
CA ASP A 63 12.08 -6.16 6.08
C ASP A 63 12.22 -7.68 5.89
N PHE A 64 12.74 -8.09 4.74
CA PHE A 64 12.95 -9.50 4.42
C PHE A 64 14.00 -10.16 5.32
N ASN A 65 15.00 -9.40 5.77
CA ASN A 65 16.06 -9.92 6.62
C ASN A 65 15.52 -10.38 7.99
N ASN A 66 14.53 -9.64 8.51
CA ASN A 66 13.89 -9.97 9.79
C ASN A 66 12.55 -10.70 9.60
N SER A 67 12.15 -10.99 8.36
CA SER A 67 10.90 -11.67 8.01
C SER A 67 9.68 -10.99 8.63
N VAL A 68 9.57 -9.66 8.43
CA VAL A 68 8.46 -8.86 8.95
C VAL A 68 8.01 -7.80 7.95
N VAL A 69 6.75 -7.41 8.10
CA VAL A 69 6.17 -6.24 7.44
C VAL A 69 5.59 -5.30 8.50
N GLY A 70 5.85 -4.01 8.32
CA GLY A 70 5.21 -2.93 9.07
C GLY A 70 4.03 -2.40 8.27
N GLY A 71 2.84 -2.87 8.58
CA GLY A 71 1.60 -2.37 7.98
C GLY A 71 1.16 -1.06 8.62
N PHE A 72 0.61 -0.15 7.82
CA PHE A 72 0.11 1.12 8.31
C PHE A 72 -1.17 1.56 7.60
N HIS A 73 -1.98 2.35 8.33
CA HIS A 73 -3.16 3.04 7.82
C HIS A 73 -3.23 4.42 8.47
N PHE A 74 -2.75 5.42 7.78
CA PHE A 74 -2.65 6.80 8.26
C PHE A 74 -3.90 7.58 7.84
N PHE A 75 -4.62 8.10 8.82
CA PHE A 75 -5.86 8.84 8.58
C PHE A 75 -5.61 10.25 8.06
N ASP A 76 -6.54 10.75 7.28
CA ASP A 76 -6.50 12.09 6.71
C ASP A 76 -6.84 13.22 7.68
N ASP A 77 -7.38 12.88 8.86
CA ASP A 77 -7.73 13.85 9.91
C ASP A 77 -6.52 14.46 10.62
N PHE A 78 -5.34 13.91 10.41
CA PHE A 78 -4.13 14.40 11.04
C PHE A 78 -3.53 15.56 10.26
N ASP A 79 -3.68 16.72 10.82
CA ASP A 79 -3.27 18.00 10.22
C ASP A 79 -1.84 18.36 10.58
N ASN A 80 -1.00 17.49 11.05
CA ASN A 80 0.25 18.02 11.56
C ASN A 80 1.50 17.17 11.35
N ASN A 81 2.61 17.90 11.20
CA ASN A 81 3.96 17.36 11.16
C ASN A 81 4.29 16.48 12.39
N GLN A 82 3.58 16.66 13.52
CA GLN A 82 3.79 15.86 14.71
C GLN A 82 3.28 14.43 14.56
N ALA A 83 2.09 14.24 13.95
CA ALA A 83 1.56 12.92 13.66
C ALA A 83 2.44 12.18 12.65
N LEU A 84 2.86 12.87 11.57
CA LEU A 84 3.80 12.30 10.60
C LEU A 84 5.15 11.97 11.24
N GLY A 85 5.67 12.84 12.11
CA GLY A 85 6.91 12.57 12.84
C GLY A 85 6.82 11.33 13.74
N ARG A 86 5.70 11.16 14.46
CA ARG A 86 5.43 9.95 15.26
C ARG A 86 5.31 8.72 14.39
N PHE A 87 4.56 8.79 13.29
CA PHE A 87 4.42 7.70 12.32
C PHE A 87 5.77 7.22 11.79
N PHE A 88 6.62 8.12 11.28
CA PHE A 88 7.93 7.72 10.75
C PHE A 88 8.85 7.16 11.83
N LYS A 89 8.83 7.74 13.03
CA LYS A 89 9.59 7.22 14.15
C LYS A 89 9.18 5.78 14.44
N GLU A 90 7.89 5.54 14.63
CA GLU A 90 7.34 4.23 14.94
C GLU A 90 7.62 3.21 13.82
N LEU A 91 7.41 3.60 12.55
CA LEU A 91 7.65 2.74 11.40
C LEU A 91 9.09 2.23 11.35
N PHE A 92 10.06 3.13 11.48
CA PHE A 92 11.48 2.78 11.36
C PHE A 92 12.11 2.27 12.66
N GLU A 93 11.47 2.41 13.80
CA GLU A 93 11.82 1.67 15.02
C GLU A 93 11.38 0.20 14.90
N LYS A 94 10.20 -0.06 14.32
CA LYS A 94 9.68 -1.42 14.12
C LYS A 94 10.33 -2.14 12.93
N ILE A 95 10.69 -1.41 11.86
CA ILE A 95 11.26 -1.93 10.61
C ILE A 95 12.66 -1.36 10.40
N GLN A 96 13.66 -2.12 10.82
CA GLN A 96 15.04 -1.63 10.90
C GLN A 96 15.83 -1.73 9.60
N ASN A 97 15.51 -2.72 8.76
CA ASN A 97 16.16 -2.94 7.47
C ASN A 97 15.13 -2.96 6.33
N PRO A 98 14.50 -1.83 6.02
CA PRO A 98 13.45 -1.76 5.03
C PRO A 98 14.03 -1.96 3.62
N GLN A 99 13.50 -2.91 2.87
CA GLN A 99 13.90 -3.16 1.49
C GLN A 99 12.86 -2.77 0.47
N ARG A 100 11.58 -2.89 0.83
CA ARG A 100 10.49 -2.69 -0.10
C ARG A 100 9.26 -2.10 0.57
N ALA A 101 8.44 -1.36 -0.18
CA ALA A 101 7.16 -0.85 0.30
C ALA A 101 6.10 -0.82 -0.80
N LEU A 102 4.85 -0.94 -0.38
CA LEU A 102 3.68 -0.54 -1.14
C LEU A 102 2.97 0.58 -0.39
N ILE A 103 2.59 1.64 -1.11
CA ILE A 103 1.83 2.78 -0.58
C ILE A 103 0.62 3.03 -1.48
N VAL A 104 -0.54 3.17 -0.87
CA VAL A 104 -1.80 3.44 -1.55
C VAL A 104 -2.48 4.65 -0.90
N GLY A 105 -3.07 5.54 -1.69
CA GLY A 105 -3.81 6.69 -1.17
C GLY A 105 -3.73 7.94 -2.04
N GLY A 106 -3.84 9.10 -1.41
CA GLY A 106 -3.70 10.40 -2.09
C GLY A 106 -4.96 10.90 -2.78
N LYS A 107 -6.13 10.48 -2.32
CA LYS A 107 -7.41 10.96 -2.84
C LYS A 107 -7.66 12.39 -2.44
N GLN A 108 -8.09 13.20 -3.39
CA GLN A 108 -8.44 14.58 -3.16
C GLN A 108 -9.96 14.75 -3.13
N LEU A 109 -10.54 14.65 -1.95
CA LEU A 109 -11.95 14.95 -1.73
C LEU A 109 -12.14 16.38 -1.21
N ARG A 110 -13.33 16.97 -1.48
CA ARG A 110 -13.62 18.35 -1.05
C ARG A 110 -13.49 18.58 0.46
N ASN A 111 -13.75 17.56 1.25
CA ASN A 111 -13.73 17.63 2.71
C ASN A 111 -12.48 16.99 3.34
N SER A 112 -11.56 16.50 2.53
CA SER A 112 -10.34 15.81 2.96
C SER A 112 -9.11 16.62 2.53
N VAL A 113 -8.89 17.71 3.24
CA VAL A 113 -7.82 18.67 2.90
C VAL A 113 -6.41 18.13 3.15
N TYR A 114 -6.29 17.10 4.00
CA TYR A 114 -4.99 16.53 4.39
C TYR A 114 -4.63 15.24 3.66
N SER A 115 -5.54 14.61 2.94
CA SER A 115 -5.30 13.33 2.27
C SER A 115 -4.10 13.38 1.32
N LEU A 116 -4.13 14.27 0.35
CA LEU A 116 -3.03 14.39 -0.62
C LEU A 116 -1.72 14.95 0.00
N PRO A 117 -1.73 15.95 0.88
CA PRO A 117 -0.55 16.36 1.63
C PRO A 117 0.07 15.22 2.43
N ASN A 118 -0.71 14.50 3.23
CA ASN A 118 -0.22 13.38 4.04
C ASN A 118 0.36 12.27 3.18
N PHE A 119 -0.32 11.88 2.11
CA PHE A 119 0.17 10.90 1.15
C PHE A 119 1.51 11.32 0.54
N THR A 120 1.64 12.56 0.13
CA THR A 120 2.87 13.11 -0.48
C THR A 120 4.03 13.03 0.50
N GLU A 121 3.83 13.46 1.74
CA GLU A 121 4.87 13.42 2.78
C GLU A 121 5.22 11.98 3.19
N ILE A 122 4.24 11.07 3.26
CA ILE A 122 4.48 9.65 3.54
C ILE A 122 5.29 9.01 2.41
N CYS A 123 4.91 9.24 1.15
CA CYS A 123 5.67 8.72 0.00
C CYS A 123 7.12 9.23 0.01
N LYS A 124 7.31 10.52 0.26
CA LYS A 124 8.65 11.11 0.35
C LYS A 124 9.48 10.49 1.48
N GLY A 125 8.96 10.48 2.72
CA GLY A 125 9.69 9.98 3.87
C GLY A 125 9.99 8.48 3.81
N ILE A 126 9.12 7.67 3.18
CA ILE A 126 9.40 6.25 2.95
C ILE A 126 10.48 6.10 1.86
N ARG A 127 10.41 6.82 0.74
CA ARG A 127 11.41 6.77 -0.34
C ARG A 127 12.81 7.19 0.09
N GLU A 128 12.94 8.01 1.12
CA GLU A 128 14.26 8.39 1.67
C GLU A 128 14.99 7.22 2.35
N ARG A 129 14.27 6.17 2.75
CA ARG A 129 14.80 5.06 3.55
C ARG A 129 14.58 3.67 2.94
N VAL A 130 13.60 3.55 2.06
CA VAL A 130 13.24 2.29 1.41
C VAL A 130 13.66 2.33 -0.05
N PRO A 131 14.56 1.44 -0.50
CA PRO A 131 15.11 1.51 -1.86
C PRO A 131 14.10 1.19 -2.97
N LYS A 132 13.07 0.40 -2.68
CA LYS A 132 12.07 -0.01 -3.66
C LYS A 132 10.67 0.29 -3.16
N VAL A 133 10.00 1.27 -3.76
CA VAL A 133 8.67 1.72 -3.34
C VAL A 133 7.72 1.73 -4.53
N THR A 134 6.72 0.86 -4.47
CA THR A 134 5.59 0.90 -5.39
C THR A 134 4.51 1.80 -4.82
N VAL A 135 3.95 2.65 -5.66
CA VAL A 135 2.95 3.64 -5.25
C VAL A 135 1.72 3.56 -6.15
N PHE A 136 0.56 3.48 -5.54
CA PHE A 136 -0.72 3.70 -6.17
C PHE A 136 -1.32 5.00 -5.65
N GLY A 137 -1.03 6.09 -6.37
CA GLY A 137 -1.53 7.42 -6.05
C GLY A 137 -2.82 7.72 -6.83
N GLU A 138 -3.81 8.26 -6.15
CA GLU A 138 -5.07 8.59 -6.76
C GLU A 138 -5.44 10.05 -6.49
N HIS A 139 -5.67 10.81 -7.56
CA HIS A 139 -5.72 12.26 -7.45
C HIS A 139 -7.05 12.90 -7.88
N LYS A 140 -7.93 12.18 -8.58
CA LYS A 140 -9.04 12.82 -9.27
C LYS A 140 -10.41 12.19 -9.07
N PHE A 141 -10.51 11.04 -8.42
CA PHE A 141 -11.78 10.38 -8.26
C PHE A 141 -12.40 10.68 -6.90
N PRO A 142 -13.66 11.13 -6.86
CA PRO A 142 -14.32 11.44 -5.60
C PRO A 142 -14.56 10.20 -4.73
N TRP A 143 -14.50 9.01 -5.35
CA TRP A 143 -14.73 7.73 -4.70
C TRP A 143 -13.79 6.68 -5.22
N SER A 144 -12.97 6.18 -4.37
CA SER A 144 -12.38 4.88 -4.49
C SER A 144 -12.18 4.33 -3.09
N GLU A 145 -12.19 3.04 -2.99
CA GLU A 145 -11.96 2.31 -1.76
C GLU A 145 -11.00 1.19 -2.10
N THR A 146 -9.98 1.04 -1.30
CA THR A 146 -8.95 0.04 -1.55
C THR A 146 -8.72 -0.76 -0.28
N ASP A 147 -8.75 -2.07 -0.44
CA ASP A 147 -8.42 -3.04 0.59
C ASP A 147 -7.11 -3.72 0.23
N ILE A 148 -6.25 -3.92 1.20
CA ILE A 148 -4.90 -4.42 0.98
C ILE A 148 -4.64 -5.58 1.93
N HIS A 149 -4.09 -6.65 1.38
CA HIS A 149 -3.51 -7.73 2.14
C HIS A 149 -2.08 -8.00 1.65
N TYR A 150 -1.17 -8.28 2.54
CA TYR A 150 0.18 -8.73 2.21
C TYR A 150 0.53 -9.99 3.00
N SER A 151 1.12 -10.96 2.30
CA SER A 151 1.70 -12.15 2.91
C SER A 151 3.18 -12.23 2.58
N LEU A 152 4.01 -12.22 3.61
CA LEU A 152 5.45 -12.39 3.46
C LEU A 152 5.82 -13.78 2.93
N LYS A 153 5.01 -14.78 3.25
CA LYS A 153 5.22 -16.17 2.79
C LYS A 153 5.20 -16.29 1.27
N ASP A 154 4.28 -15.56 0.65
CA ASP A 154 4.05 -15.61 -0.80
C ASP A 154 4.67 -14.41 -1.53
N ASP A 155 5.22 -13.44 -0.77
CA ASP A 155 5.69 -12.14 -1.23
C ASP A 155 4.68 -11.48 -2.19
N THR A 156 3.43 -11.45 -1.75
CA THR A 156 2.31 -11.03 -2.60
C THR A 156 1.44 -10.01 -1.87
N TRP A 157 1.26 -8.87 -2.52
CA TRP A 157 0.20 -7.91 -2.23
C TRP A 157 -1.06 -8.34 -2.97
N THR A 158 -2.12 -8.60 -2.24
CA THR A 158 -3.45 -8.79 -2.83
C THR A 158 -4.24 -7.52 -2.58
N VAL A 159 -4.77 -6.94 -3.64
CA VAL A 159 -5.46 -5.66 -3.62
C VAL A 159 -6.86 -5.84 -4.18
N HIS A 160 -7.85 -5.36 -3.47
CA HIS A 160 -9.18 -5.13 -4.01
C HIS A 160 -9.40 -3.63 -4.07
N SER A 161 -9.86 -3.13 -5.21
CA SER A 161 -10.11 -1.71 -5.35
C SER A 161 -11.37 -1.45 -6.18
N MET A 162 -12.17 -0.52 -5.70
CA MET A 162 -13.30 0.03 -6.43
C MET A 162 -13.06 1.50 -6.72
N TYR A 163 -13.51 1.98 -7.86
CA TYR A 163 -13.49 3.39 -8.17
C TYR A 163 -14.79 3.85 -8.82
N ARG A 164 -15.04 5.15 -8.75
CA ARG A 164 -16.17 5.78 -9.41
C ARG A 164 -15.64 6.86 -10.35
N PRO A 165 -15.64 6.62 -11.67
CA PRO A 165 -15.27 7.66 -12.62
C PRO A 165 -16.19 8.87 -12.47
N TYR A 166 -15.59 10.04 -12.56
CA TYR A 166 -16.35 11.30 -12.41
C TYR A 166 -17.46 11.47 -13.46
N THR A 167 -17.31 10.79 -14.58
CA THR A 167 -18.23 10.91 -15.74
C THR A 167 -19.50 10.06 -15.64
N ASP A 168 -19.47 8.92 -14.96
CA ASP A 168 -20.63 8.01 -14.93
C ASP A 168 -21.23 7.80 -13.54
N TYR A 169 -20.54 8.18 -12.50
CA TYR A 169 -20.96 8.05 -11.09
C TYR A 169 -21.28 6.62 -10.64
N LYS A 170 -20.84 5.61 -11.39
CA LYS A 170 -20.98 4.21 -11.02
C LYS A 170 -19.70 3.69 -10.42
N GLU A 171 -19.85 3.01 -9.30
CA GLU A 171 -18.74 2.29 -8.70
C GLU A 171 -18.53 0.98 -9.46
N HIS A 172 -17.28 0.64 -9.75
CA HIS A 172 -16.92 -0.65 -10.30
C HIS A 172 -15.54 -1.08 -9.82
N GLU A 173 -15.33 -2.38 -9.82
CA GLU A 173 -14.06 -2.96 -9.42
C GLU A 173 -12.97 -2.68 -10.47
N VAL A 174 -11.77 -2.50 -9.99
CA VAL A 174 -10.58 -2.36 -10.85
C VAL A 174 -10.15 -3.76 -11.32
N LEU A 175 -10.59 -4.15 -12.50
CA LEU A 175 -10.37 -5.50 -13.06
C LEU A 175 -9.56 -5.52 -14.36
N SER A 176 -9.15 -4.36 -14.85
CA SER A 176 -8.37 -4.23 -16.07
C SER A 176 -7.26 -3.20 -15.92
N LEU A 177 -6.32 -3.19 -16.87
CA LEU A 177 -5.26 -2.18 -16.89
C LEU A 177 -5.83 -0.78 -17.13
N ASP A 178 -6.84 -0.67 -17.99
CA ASP A 178 -7.50 0.61 -18.30
C ASP A 178 -8.21 1.15 -17.03
N ASP A 179 -8.93 0.28 -16.31
CA ASP A 179 -9.54 0.63 -15.04
C ASP A 179 -8.50 1.09 -14.02
N LEU A 180 -7.36 0.40 -13.96
CA LEU A 180 -6.26 0.76 -13.07
C LEU A 180 -5.69 2.14 -13.39
N TYR A 181 -5.49 2.46 -14.66
CA TYR A 181 -5.02 3.77 -15.08
C TYR A 181 -6.06 4.87 -14.83
N GLU A 182 -7.32 4.56 -14.99
CA GLU A 182 -8.40 5.50 -14.67
C GLU A 182 -8.53 5.70 -13.16
N ALA A 183 -8.43 4.64 -12.37
CA ALA A 183 -8.52 4.71 -10.90
C ALA A 183 -7.29 5.38 -10.27
N TYR A 184 -6.11 5.06 -10.78
CA TYR A 184 -4.83 5.54 -10.26
C TYR A 184 -4.04 6.23 -11.37
N LYS A 185 -4.22 7.50 -11.57
CA LYS A 185 -3.56 8.29 -12.64
C LYS A 185 -2.04 8.17 -12.66
N SER A 186 -1.46 7.65 -11.60
CA SER A 186 -0.07 7.24 -11.57
C SER A 186 0.06 5.92 -10.82
N VAL A 187 0.49 4.89 -11.53
CA VAL A 187 0.96 3.63 -10.94
C VAL A 187 2.46 3.60 -11.14
N GLU A 188 3.20 3.73 -10.04
CA GLU A 188 4.66 3.67 -10.06
C GLU A 188 5.10 2.34 -9.47
N LEU A 189 5.45 1.38 -10.32
CA LEU A 189 6.02 0.11 -9.89
C LEU A 189 7.50 0.27 -9.52
N ALA A 190 7.90 -0.27 -8.38
CA ALA A 190 9.31 -0.41 -8.05
C ALA A 190 10.00 -1.39 -9.01
N GLU A 191 11.28 -1.21 -9.22
CA GLU A 191 12.06 -2.10 -10.05
C GLU A 191 11.95 -3.56 -9.59
N GLY A 192 11.51 -4.43 -10.50
CA GLY A 192 11.30 -5.84 -10.30
C GLY A 192 9.93 -6.22 -9.75
N ASP A 193 9.06 -5.27 -9.38
CA ASP A 193 7.67 -5.59 -9.05
C ASP A 193 6.88 -5.95 -10.30
N SER A 194 5.92 -6.85 -10.12
CA SER A 194 5.04 -7.32 -11.20
C SER A 194 3.59 -7.12 -10.82
N LEU A 195 2.82 -6.59 -11.76
CA LEU A 195 1.39 -6.38 -11.62
C LEU A 195 0.62 -7.57 -12.18
N TYR A 196 -0.42 -7.97 -11.47
CA TYR A 196 -1.34 -9.03 -11.86
C TYR A 196 -2.78 -8.53 -11.72
N ILE A 197 -3.66 -9.00 -12.58
CA ILE A 197 -5.10 -8.81 -12.49
C ILE A 197 -5.74 -10.20 -12.54
N ASN A 198 -6.44 -10.59 -11.48
CA ASN A 198 -7.02 -11.93 -11.31
C ASN A 198 -6.02 -13.07 -11.57
N GLY A 199 -4.76 -12.88 -11.19
CA GLY A 199 -3.69 -13.85 -11.34
C GLY A 199 -2.99 -13.88 -12.70
N GLU A 200 -3.41 -13.07 -13.67
CA GLU A 200 -2.76 -12.90 -14.96
C GLU A 200 -1.79 -11.73 -14.92
N GLN A 201 -0.54 -11.96 -15.32
CA GLN A 201 0.48 -10.91 -15.29
C GLN A 201 0.20 -9.85 -16.35
N VAL A 202 0.24 -8.60 -15.95
CA VAL A 202 0.17 -7.44 -16.85
C VAL A 202 1.57 -7.12 -17.33
N ILE A 203 1.76 -7.05 -18.63
CA ILE A 203 3.01 -6.65 -19.28
C ILE A 203 2.78 -5.25 -19.86
N PHE A 204 3.60 -4.29 -19.43
CA PHE A 204 3.57 -2.90 -19.90
C PHE A 204 4.45 -2.70 -21.14
#